data_d88ae16bfdd99fb0e5365eb95d92ced4
#
_entry.id   d88ae16bfdd99fb0e5365eb95d92ced4
#
_cell.length_a   1.000
_cell.length_b   1.000
_cell.length_c   1.000
_cell.angle_alpha   90.00
_cell.angle_beta   90.00
_cell.angle_gamma   90.00
#
_symmetry.space_group_name_H-M   'P 1'
#
loop_
_entity.id
_entity.type
_entity.pdbx_description
1 polymer ?
#
loop_
_entity_poly.entity_id
_entity_poly.type
_entity_poly.pdbx_seq_one_letter_code
_entity_poly.pdbx_strand_id
1 'polypeptide(L)'
;KAFAMRADYVNANPNATRALLKAVMEAQMYCEEPANREEVARICAKRRWINAPFEDIVDRMRGDFDYGTGRVVQNSPHQMRYWKDFASYPFQSHDLWFLTENIRWGYLPRDFDGKAWIAKVNREDLWRAAAAELGVPAAQIPKSTSRGVEKFFDGKVFDPANPKAYLDSLTIKHLRGQGAA
;
A
#
# COMPACT_ATOMS: atom_id res chain seq x y z
N LYS A 1 0.13 3.24 -1.04
CA LYS A 1 1.46 3.64 -1.55
C LYS A 1 2.19 2.39 -2.02
N ALA A 2 3.04 2.50 -3.02
CA ALA A 2 3.81 1.38 -3.55
C ALA A 2 5.29 1.78 -3.70
N PHE A 3 6.19 0.81 -3.47
CA PHE A 3 7.58 0.94 -3.85
C PHE A 3 7.73 0.39 -5.26
N ALA A 4 7.89 1.29 -6.24
CA ALA A 4 7.92 0.94 -7.65
C ALA A 4 9.25 1.34 -8.28
N MET A 5 9.73 0.49 -9.18
CA MET A 5 10.93 0.73 -10.00
C MET A 5 10.66 0.35 -11.46
N ARG A 6 11.40 0.93 -12.38
CA ARG A 6 11.33 0.55 -13.79
C ARG A 6 11.85 -0.86 -14.00
N ALA A 7 11.15 -1.66 -14.80
CA ALA A 7 11.50 -3.06 -15.05
C ALA A 7 12.89 -3.23 -15.67
N ASP A 8 13.25 -2.33 -16.60
CA ASP A 8 14.60 -2.33 -17.22
C ASP A 8 15.72 -2.10 -16.20
N TYR A 9 15.50 -1.18 -15.23
CA TYR A 9 16.46 -0.96 -14.15
C TYR A 9 16.59 -2.20 -13.25
N VAL A 10 15.46 -2.77 -12.83
CA VAL A 10 15.41 -3.98 -11.97
C VAL A 10 16.17 -5.12 -12.61
N ASN A 11 15.95 -5.35 -13.91
CA ASN A 11 16.60 -6.43 -14.65
C ASN A 11 18.10 -6.20 -14.85
N ALA A 12 18.50 -4.96 -15.11
CA ALA A 12 19.91 -4.60 -15.31
C ALA A 12 20.70 -4.51 -14.00
N ASN A 13 20.04 -4.26 -12.86
CA ASN A 13 20.68 -3.97 -11.57
C ASN A 13 20.08 -4.80 -10.42
N PRO A 14 20.09 -6.15 -10.49
CA PRO A 14 19.41 -6.99 -9.51
C PRO A 14 19.98 -6.83 -8.09
N ASN A 15 21.29 -6.64 -7.94
CA ASN A 15 21.91 -6.46 -6.64
C ASN A 15 21.54 -5.11 -6.00
N ALA A 16 21.53 -4.02 -6.78
CA ALA A 16 21.13 -2.71 -6.30
C ALA A 16 19.63 -2.70 -5.93
N THR A 17 18.79 -3.32 -6.77
CA THR A 17 17.36 -3.50 -6.49
C THR A 17 17.13 -4.22 -5.16
N ARG A 18 17.84 -5.32 -4.92
CA ARG A 18 17.74 -6.08 -3.69
C ARG A 18 18.20 -5.29 -2.48
N ALA A 19 19.31 -4.57 -2.59
CA ALA A 19 19.82 -3.73 -1.51
C ALA A 19 18.84 -2.61 -1.15
N LEU A 20 18.28 -1.93 -2.14
CA LEU A 20 17.27 -0.89 -1.95
C LEU A 20 16.00 -1.46 -1.30
N LEU A 21 15.52 -2.62 -1.75
CA LEU A 21 14.34 -3.25 -1.19
C LEU A 21 14.56 -3.62 0.28
N LYS A 22 15.70 -4.21 0.62
CA LYS A 22 16.06 -4.52 2.02
C LYS A 22 16.10 -3.26 2.88
N ALA A 23 16.74 -2.20 2.41
CA ALA A 23 16.80 -0.93 3.15
C ALA A 23 15.41 -0.34 3.40
N VAL A 24 14.49 -0.42 2.43
CA VAL A 24 13.09 0.02 2.60
C VAL A 24 12.38 -0.86 3.63
N MET A 25 12.55 -2.18 3.58
CA MET A 25 11.92 -3.09 4.53
C MET A 25 12.44 -2.87 5.97
N GLU A 26 13.73 -2.69 6.15
CA GLU A 26 14.34 -2.34 7.45
C GLU A 26 13.79 -1.01 7.98
N ALA A 27 13.69 0.01 7.12
CA ALA A 27 13.08 1.28 7.48
C ALA A 27 11.61 1.14 7.87
N GLN A 28 10.85 0.29 7.19
CA GLN A 28 9.45 0.01 7.53
C GLN A 28 9.32 -0.68 8.89
N MET A 29 10.17 -1.66 9.19
CA MET A 29 10.23 -2.30 10.50
C MET A 29 10.60 -1.29 11.59
N TYR A 30 11.59 -0.43 11.34
CA TYR A 30 11.99 0.63 12.25
C TYR A 30 10.86 1.62 12.55
N CYS A 31 10.15 2.08 11.50
CA CYS A 31 9.02 3.02 11.63
C CYS A 31 7.80 2.42 12.33
N GLU A 32 7.63 1.09 12.28
CA GLU A 32 6.52 0.40 12.95
C GLU A 32 6.65 0.45 14.48
N GLU A 33 7.90 0.45 15.01
CA GLU A 33 8.15 0.43 16.44
C GLU A 33 7.70 1.74 17.10
N PRO A 34 6.81 1.70 18.12
CA PRO A 34 6.31 2.90 18.77
C PRO A 34 7.43 3.76 19.39
N ALA A 35 8.49 3.13 19.90
CA ALA A 35 9.64 3.81 20.49
C ALA A 35 10.40 4.70 19.51
N ASN A 36 10.34 4.39 18.21
CA ASN A 36 11.07 5.12 17.17
C ASN A 36 10.26 6.27 16.55
N ARG A 37 8.97 6.36 16.82
CA ARG A 37 8.06 7.32 16.13
C ARG A 37 8.47 8.76 16.31
N GLU A 38 8.97 9.13 17.46
CA GLU A 38 9.45 10.49 17.72
C GLU A 38 10.68 10.82 16.89
N GLU A 39 11.65 9.90 16.82
CA GLU A 39 12.84 10.09 15.98
C GLU A 39 12.46 10.17 14.50
N VAL A 40 11.58 9.29 14.03
CA VAL A 40 11.07 9.32 12.64
C VAL A 40 10.37 10.64 12.35
N ALA A 41 9.55 11.16 13.28
CA ALA A 41 8.92 12.48 13.14
C ALA A 41 9.97 13.60 13.03
N ARG A 42 11.03 13.59 13.86
CA ARG A 42 12.13 14.57 13.78
C ARG A 42 12.89 14.50 12.46
N ILE A 43 13.09 13.29 11.92
CA ILE A 43 13.72 13.11 10.60
C ILE A 43 12.82 13.72 9.52
N CYS A 44 11.53 13.35 9.53
CA CYS A 44 10.55 13.82 8.54
C CYS A 44 10.34 15.33 8.58
N ALA A 45 10.39 15.96 9.74
CA ALA A 45 10.20 17.40 9.92
C ALA A 45 11.27 18.25 9.22
N LYS A 46 12.48 17.69 9.01
CA LYS A 46 13.59 18.44 8.42
C LYS A 46 13.22 19.03 7.05
N ARG A 47 13.79 20.23 6.74
CA ARG A 47 13.61 20.94 5.47
C ARG A 47 13.88 20.07 4.24
N ARG A 48 14.78 19.11 4.37
CA ARG A 48 15.17 18.18 3.29
C ARG A 48 14.02 17.24 2.90
N TRP A 49 13.05 17.00 3.80
CA TRP A 49 12.00 16.02 3.62
C TRP A 49 10.62 16.69 3.54
N ILE A 50 9.86 16.71 4.63
CA ILE A 50 8.51 17.28 4.64
C ILE A 50 8.53 18.80 4.84
N ASN A 51 9.55 19.32 5.58
CA ASN A 51 9.66 20.72 5.92
C ASN A 51 8.42 21.27 6.64
N ALA A 52 7.98 20.57 7.68
CA ALA A 52 6.87 20.97 8.54
C ALA A 52 7.34 20.99 10.01
N PRO A 53 6.69 21.74 10.90
CA PRO A 53 6.97 21.69 12.32
C PRO A 53 6.88 20.25 12.86
N PHE A 54 7.78 19.93 13.78
CA PHE A 54 7.80 18.60 14.40
C PHE A 54 6.49 18.29 15.12
N GLU A 55 5.93 19.29 15.78
CA GLU A 55 4.68 19.21 16.55
C GLU A 55 3.48 18.83 15.66
N ASP A 56 3.49 19.25 14.40
CA ASP A 56 2.42 18.93 13.44
C ASP A 56 2.48 17.48 12.94
N ILE A 57 3.62 16.81 13.15
CA ILE A 57 3.88 15.45 12.64
C ILE A 57 3.78 14.40 13.75
N VAL A 58 4.38 14.68 14.92
CA VAL A 58 4.65 13.66 15.95
C VAL A 58 3.37 13.03 16.50
N ASP A 59 2.36 13.82 16.81
CA ASP A 59 1.11 13.31 17.39
C ASP A 59 0.38 12.40 16.40
N ARG A 60 0.32 12.79 15.11
CA ARG A 60 -0.26 11.95 14.06
C ARG A 60 0.47 10.61 13.91
N MET A 61 1.79 10.59 14.09
CA MET A 61 2.56 9.35 14.07
C MET A 61 2.31 8.48 15.30
N ARG A 62 1.98 9.10 16.44
CA ARG A 62 1.56 8.40 17.67
C ARG A 62 0.13 7.85 17.58
N GLY A 63 -0.66 8.36 16.65
CA GLY A 63 -2.06 8.01 16.48
C GLY A 63 -3.01 9.00 17.11
N ASP A 64 -2.52 10.18 17.50
CA ASP A 64 -3.29 11.23 18.11
C ASP A 64 -3.68 12.27 17.05
N PHE A 65 -4.98 12.48 16.89
CA PHE A 65 -5.53 13.35 15.85
C PHE A 65 -6.43 14.42 16.47
N ASP A 66 -6.01 15.68 16.39
CA ASP A 66 -6.87 16.82 16.59
C ASP A 66 -7.42 17.30 15.23
N TYR A 67 -8.74 17.27 15.09
CA TYR A 67 -9.44 17.69 13.86
C TYR A 67 -9.72 19.20 13.82
N GLY A 68 -9.33 19.96 14.85
CA GLY A 68 -9.58 21.41 14.93
C GLY A 68 -11.05 21.80 15.09
N THR A 69 -11.93 20.84 15.28
CA THR A 69 -13.40 21.02 15.43
C THR A 69 -13.89 20.71 16.84
N GLY A 70 -12.98 20.62 17.80
CA GLY A 70 -13.25 20.11 19.15
C GLY A 70 -13.24 18.58 19.24
N ARG A 71 -13.09 17.87 18.11
CA ARG A 71 -12.93 16.42 18.09
C ARG A 71 -11.45 16.05 18.19
N VAL A 72 -11.08 15.36 19.24
CA VAL A 72 -9.75 14.77 19.43
C VAL A 72 -9.89 13.25 19.53
N VAL A 73 -9.04 12.51 18.81
CA VAL A 73 -8.96 11.05 18.88
C VAL A 73 -7.55 10.68 19.29
N GLN A 74 -7.41 9.94 20.38
CA GLN A 74 -6.14 9.41 20.87
C GLN A 74 -6.03 7.92 20.53
N ASN A 75 -4.79 7.45 20.28
CA ASN A 75 -4.51 6.06 19.96
C ASN A 75 -5.40 5.50 18.84
N SER A 76 -5.58 6.26 17.78
CA SER A 76 -6.44 5.87 16.67
C SER A 76 -6.04 4.50 16.10
N PRO A 77 -6.98 3.58 15.88
CA PRO A 77 -6.71 2.32 15.19
C PRO A 77 -6.39 2.52 13.70
N HIS A 78 -6.65 3.73 13.16
CA HIS A 78 -6.46 4.07 11.73
C HIS A 78 -5.15 4.80 11.45
N GLN A 79 -4.18 4.73 12.36
CA GLN A 79 -2.83 5.24 12.10
C GLN A 79 -2.15 4.43 10.98
N MET A 80 -1.16 5.06 10.34
CA MET A 80 -0.38 4.38 9.29
C MET A 80 0.36 3.17 9.86
N ARG A 81 0.29 2.07 9.12
CA ARG A 81 1.05 0.85 9.38
C ARG A 81 2.16 0.72 8.35
N TYR A 82 3.33 0.34 8.80
CA TYR A 82 4.51 0.19 7.95
C TYR A 82 4.84 -1.29 7.74
N TRP A 83 4.68 -2.12 8.79
CA TRP A 83 5.06 -3.52 8.79
C TRP A 83 3.96 -4.47 9.29
N LYS A 84 3.30 -4.14 10.41
CA LYS A 84 2.23 -4.95 11.00
C LYS A 84 1.13 -5.27 9.99
N ASP A 85 0.47 -6.41 10.19
CA ASP A 85 -0.62 -6.90 9.35
C ASP A 85 -0.21 -7.01 7.87
N PHE A 86 1.06 -7.35 7.64
CA PHE A 86 1.64 -7.50 6.31
C PHE A 86 1.59 -6.21 5.45
N ALA A 87 1.64 -5.03 6.07
CA ALA A 87 1.51 -3.75 5.38
C ALA A 87 2.57 -3.52 4.30
N SER A 88 3.77 -4.10 4.46
CA SER A 88 4.87 -4.04 3.49
C SER A 88 4.70 -4.99 2.30
N TYR A 89 3.88 -6.03 2.42
CA TYR A 89 3.79 -7.07 1.41
C TYR A 89 2.94 -6.64 0.21
N PRO A 90 3.44 -6.83 -1.04
CA PRO A 90 2.75 -6.38 -2.24
C PRO A 90 1.68 -7.39 -2.68
N PHE A 91 0.55 -7.46 -1.95
CA PHE A 91 -0.54 -8.36 -2.32
C PHE A 91 -1.07 -8.07 -3.72
N GLN A 92 -1.12 -9.08 -4.58
CA GLN A 92 -1.69 -8.97 -5.93
C GLN A 92 -3.18 -8.61 -5.90
N SER A 93 -3.90 -9.00 -4.84
CA SER A 93 -5.32 -8.62 -4.66
C SER A 93 -5.50 -7.11 -4.48
N HIS A 94 -4.53 -6.40 -3.89
CA HIS A 94 -4.56 -4.94 -3.78
C HIS A 94 -4.33 -4.27 -5.14
N ASP A 95 -3.38 -4.78 -5.92
CA ASP A 95 -3.15 -4.28 -7.29
C ASP A 95 -4.41 -4.48 -8.14
N LEU A 96 -5.08 -5.62 -8.00
CA LEU A 96 -6.33 -5.91 -8.72
C LEU A 96 -7.44 -4.93 -8.35
N TRP A 97 -7.54 -4.54 -7.06
CA TRP A 97 -8.48 -3.51 -6.65
C TRP A 97 -8.17 -2.16 -7.30
N PHE A 98 -6.90 -1.74 -7.31
CA PHE A 98 -6.50 -0.50 -7.98
C PHE A 98 -6.79 -0.52 -9.48
N LEU A 99 -6.57 -1.64 -10.16
CA LEU A 99 -6.93 -1.78 -11.58
C LEU A 99 -8.44 -1.72 -11.80
N THR A 100 -9.22 -2.33 -10.89
CA THR A 100 -10.69 -2.25 -10.92
C THR A 100 -11.18 -0.81 -10.74
N GLU A 101 -10.54 -0.02 -9.86
CA GLU A 101 -10.82 1.42 -9.74
C GLU A 101 -10.42 2.19 -11.00
N ASN A 102 -9.33 1.84 -11.67
CA ASN A 102 -8.97 2.46 -12.96
C ASN A 102 -10.01 2.15 -14.06
N ILE A 103 -10.60 0.95 -14.05
CA ILE A 103 -11.73 0.61 -14.92
C ILE A 103 -12.95 1.44 -14.53
N ARG A 104 -13.26 1.55 -13.23
CA ARG A 104 -14.38 2.36 -12.72
C ARG A 104 -14.36 3.79 -13.23
N TRP A 105 -13.18 4.42 -13.26
CA TRP A 105 -13.00 5.80 -13.70
C TRP A 105 -12.72 5.96 -15.19
N GLY A 106 -12.77 4.86 -15.96
CA GLY A 106 -12.60 4.86 -17.42
C GLY A 106 -11.17 5.12 -17.89
N TYR A 107 -10.18 4.94 -17.02
CA TYR A 107 -8.76 4.98 -17.42
C TYR A 107 -8.35 3.69 -18.12
N LEU A 108 -8.99 2.57 -17.80
CA LEU A 108 -8.81 1.28 -18.43
C LEU A 108 -10.14 0.77 -19.03
N PRO A 109 -10.11 -0.01 -20.13
CA PRO A 109 -11.30 -0.63 -20.70
C PRO A 109 -11.87 -1.68 -19.74
N ARG A 110 -13.19 -2.00 -19.91
CA ARG A 110 -13.89 -2.95 -19.03
C ARG A 110 -13.38 -4.38 -19.11
N ASP A 111 -12.82 -4.76 -20.25
CA ASP A 111 -12.25 -6.07 -20.55
C ASP A 111 -10.73 -6.15 -20.29
N PHE A 112 -10.16 -5.15 -19.62
CA PHE A 112 -8.74 -5.14 -19.28
C PHE A 112 -8.38 -6.36 -18.42
N ASP A 113 -7.43 -7.17 -18.88
CA ASP A 113 -6.92 -8.32 -18.12
C ASP A 113 -5.94 -7.87 -17.03
N GLY A 114 -6.52 -7.48 -15.89
CA GLY A 114 -5.74 -7.04 -14.72
C GLY A 114 -4.85 -8.14 -14.15
N LYS A 115 -5.27 -9.41 -14.20
CA LYS A 115 -4.48 -10.52 -13.66
C LYS A 115 -3.23 -10.76 -14.49
N ALA A 116 -3.34 -10.79 -15.80
CA ALA A 116 -2.19 -10.92 -16.69
C ALA A 116 -1.23 -9.73 -16.57
N TRP A 117 -1.76 -8.52 -16.33
CA TRP A 117 -0.93 -7.33 -16.08
C TRP A 117 -0.17 -7.44 -14.77
N ILE A 118 -0.86 -7.77 -13.66
CA ILE A 118 -0.25 -7.93 -12.33
C ILE A 118 0.86 -8.97 -12.36
N ALA A 119 0.66 -10.09 -13.04
CA ALA A 119 1.69 -11.14 -13.17
C ALA A 119 3.00 -10.64 -13.80
N LYS A 120 2.96 -9.55 -14.56
CA LYS A 120 4.14 -8.95 -15.19
C LYS A 120 4.84 -7.91 -14.32
N VAL A 121 4.09 -7.21 -13.45
CA VAL A 121 4.60 -6.03 -12.74
C VAL A 121 4.73 -6.22 -11.23
N ASN A 122 3.93 -7.08 -10.63
CA ASN A 122 4.06 -7.38 -9.21
C ASN A 122 5.24 -8.32 -8.97
N ARG A 123 6.13 -7.94 -8.07
CA ARG A 123 7.38 -8.64 -7.80
C ARG A 123 7.44 -9.11 -6.33
N GLU A 124 6.39 -9.80 -5.88
CA GLU A 124 6.39 -10.43 -4.56
C GLU A 124 7.54 -11.45 -4.37
N ASP A 125 8.05 -12.01 -5.46
CA ASP A 125 9.23 -12.86 -5.47
C ASP A 125 10.46 -12.14 -4.91
N LEU A 126 10.70 -10.89 -5.33
CA LEU A 126 11.81 -10.07 -4.83
C LEU A 126 11.60 -9.70 -3.36
N TRP A 127 10.35 -9.37 -2.97
CA TRP A 127 10.05 -9.09 -1.57
C TRP A 127 10.32 -10.31 -0.68
N ARG A 128 9.88 -11.50 -1.09
CA ARG A 128 10.12 -12.75 -0.35
C ARG A 128 11.60 -13.09 -0.23
N ALA A 129 12.37 -12.91 -1.31
CA ALA A 129 13.81 -13.11 -1.28
C ALA A 129 14.51 -12.15 -0.31
N ALA A 130 14.15 -10.86 -0.34
CA ALA A 130 14.67 -9.85 0.58
C ALA A 130 14.29 -10.15 2.04
N ALA A 131 13.04 -10.56 2.29
CA ALA A 131 12.56 -10.96 3.62
C ALA A 131 13.36 -12.14 4.19
N ALA A 132 13.64 -13.14 3.37
CA ALA A 132 14.46 -14.29 3.78
C ALA A 132 15.88 -13.87 4.13
N GLU A 133 16.51 -12.99 3.33
CA GLU A 133 17.85 -12.46 3.61
C GLU A 133 17.93 -11.60 4.86
N LEU A 134 16.84 -10.90 5.21
CA LEU A 134 16.70 -10.10 6.44
C LEU A 134 16.35 -10.96 7.66
N GLY A 135 16.13 -12.26 7.50
CA GLY A 135 15.75 -13.15 8.58
C GLY A 135 14.32 -12.89 9.11
N VAL A 136 13.44 -12.37 8.27
CA VAL A 136 12.04 -12.14 8.65
C VAL A 136 11.37 -13.44 9.06
N PRO A 137 10.76 -13.54 10.26
CA PRO A 137 10.10 -14.77 10.70
C PRO A 137 9.00 -15.23 9.73
N ALA A 138 8.90 -16.53 9.51
CA ALA A 138 7.94 -17.12 8.59
C ALA A 138 6.47 -16.73 8.89
N ALA A 139 6.15 -16.46 10.16
CA ALA A 139 4.83 -15.98 10.58
C ALA A 139 4.50 -14.56 10.07
N GLN A 140 5.52 -13.78 9.70
CA GLN A 140 5.38 -12.43 9.15
C GLN A 140 5.44 -12.41 7.60
N ILE A 141 5.54 -13.57 6.98
CA ILE A 141 5.55 -13.73 5.51
C ILE A 141 4.19 -14.29 5.08
N PRO A 142 3.37 -13.58 4.30
CA PRO A 142 2.10 -14.08 3.81
C PRO A 142 2.27 -15.39 3.01
N LYS A 143 1.36 -16.34 3.21
CA LYS A 143 1.35 -17.60 2.44
C LYS A 143 0.65 -17.48 1.09
N SER A 144 -0.14 -16.43 0.90
CA SER A 144 -0.96 -16.20 -0.28
C SER A 144 -0.57 -14.89 -0.97
N THR A 145 -0.76 -14.83 -2.28
CA THR A 145 -0.67 -13.60 -3.09
C THR A 145 -1.89 -12.70 -2.91
N SER A 146 -2.96 -13.24 -2.34
CA SER A 146 -4.20 -12.52 -2.05
C SER A 146 -4.39 -12.38 -0.55
N ARG A 147 -4.80 -11.20 -0.12
CA ARG A 147 -5.24 -10.95 1.25
C ARG A 147 -6.67 -11.46 1.51
N GLY A 148 -7.39 -11.84 0.46
CA GLY A 148 -8.75 -12.32 0.53
C GLY A 148 -9.77 -11.21 0.31
N VAL A 149 -10.98 -11.43 0.82
CA VAL A 149 -12.09 -10.50 0.71
C VAL A 149 -11.89 -9.32 1.65
N GLU A 150 -11.98 -8.10 1.11
CA GLU A 150 -11.83 -6.84 1.86
C GLU A 150 -13.19 -6.13 1.99
N LYS A 151 -13.52 -5.70 3.20
CA LYS A 151 -14.70 -4.89 3.49
C LYS A 151 -14.28 -3.47 3.80
N PHE A 152 -14.83 -2.51 3.06
CA PHE A 152 -14.52 -1.09 3.23
C PHE A 152 -15.43 -0.43 4.28
N PHE A 153 -15.03 0.76 4.73
CA PHE A 153 -15.74 1.54 5.76
C PHE A 153 -17.17 1.94 5.35
N ASP A 154 -17.45 2.03 4.04
CA ASP A 154 -18.77 2.31 3.46
C ASP A 154 -19.63 1.04 3.29
N GLY A 155 -19.14 -0.10 3.76
CA GLY A 155 -19.82 -1.39 3.66
C GLY A 155 -19.66 -2.11 2.31
N LYS A 156 -18.97 -1.50 1.34
CA LYS A 156 -18.66 -2.19 0.08
C LYS A 156 -17.66 -3.32 0.31
N VAL A 157 -17.78 -4.36 -0.49
CA VAL A 157 -16.95 -5.56 -0.38
C VAL A 157 -16.21 -5.78 -1.70
N PHE A 158 -14.89 -5.93 -1.63
CA PHE A 158 -14.07 -6.33 -2.76
C PHE A 158 -13.66 -7.79 -2.59
N ASP A 159 -14.10 -8.63 -3.51
CA ASP A 159 -13.66 -10.01 -3.63
C ASP A 159 -12.73 -10.13 -4.85
N PRO A 160 -11.44 -10.46 -4.64
CA PRO A 160 -10.50 -10.65 -5.74
C PRO A 160 -10.86 -11.78 -6.69
N ALA A 161 -11.72 -12.72 -6.28
CA ALA A 161 -12.24 -13.75 -7.15
C ALA A 161 -13.30 -13.20 -8.12
N ASN A 162 -14.02 -12.13 -7.73
CA ASN A 162 -15.07 -11.50 -8.53
C ASN A 162 -15.02 -9.97 -8.49
N PRO A 163 -13.98 -9.33 -9.03
CA PRO A 163 -13.84 -7.87 -9.02
C PRO A 163 -14.97 -7.15 -9.76
N LYS A 164 -15.62 -7.82 -10.70
CA LYS A 164 -16.77 -7.28 -11.43
C LYS A 164 -17.95 -7.00 -10.49
N ALA A 165 -18.24 -7.87 -9.54
CA ALA A 165 -19.32 -7.67 -8.58
C ALA A 165 -19.11 -6.40 -7.75
N TYR A 166 -17.87 -6.12 -7.35
CA TYR A 166 -17.53 -4.85 -6.70
C TYR A 166 -17.83 -3.66 -7.61
N LEU A 167 -17.32 -3.67 -8.86
CA LEU A 167 -17.54 -2.61 -9.81
C LEU A 167 -19.04 -2.36 -10.07
N ASP A 168 -19.83 -3.44 -10.23
CA ASP A 168 -21.27 -3.34 -10.48
C ASP A 168 -22.02 -2.78 -9.25
N SER A 169 -21.52 -3.01 -8.03
CA SER A 169 -22.11 -2.49 -6.79
C SER A 169 -21.97 -0.98 -6.59
N LEU A 170 -21.11 -0.32 -7.37
CA LEU A 170 -20.84 1.11 -7.23
C LEU A 170 -21.82 1.93 -8.08
N THR A 171 -22.37 2.99 -7.49
CA THR A 171 -23.28 3.92 -8.19
C THR A 171 -22.53 4.98 -8.98
N ILE A 172 -21.41 5.47 -8.44
CA ILE A 172 -20.58 6.49 -9.09
C ILE A 172 -19.46 5.78 -9.85
N LYS A 173 -19.53 5.85 -11.19
CA LYS A 173 -18.55 5.27 -12.08
C LYS A 173 -18.59 5.93 -13.45
N HIS A 174 -17.43 6.06 -14.08
CA HIS A 174 -17.28 6.55 -15.43
C HIS A 174 -16.63 5.46 -16.27
N LEU A 175 -17.43 4.71 -17.01
CA LEU A 175 -16.95 3.63 -17.88
C LEU A 175 -16.89 4.15 -19.31
N ARG A 176 -15.69 4.27 -19.88
CA ARG A 176 -15.51 4.63 -21.30
C ARG A 176 -16.25 3.63 -22.17
N GLY A 177 -17.04 4.14 -23.11
CA GLY A 177 -17.84 3.30 -24.03
C GLY A 177 -19.32 3.10 -23.62
N GLN A 178 -19.78 3.65 -22.49
CA GLN A 178 -21.20 3.79 -22.23
C GLN A 178 -21.63 5.21 -22.61
N GLY A 179 -22.02 5.38 -23.88
CA GLY A 179 -22.86 6.50 -24.33
C GLY A 179 -22.12 7.75 -24.73
N ALA A 180 -21.72 7.81 -25.96
CA ALA A 180 -22.14 8.90 -26.83
C ALA A 180 -23.18 8.26 -27.77
N ALA A 181 -24.42 8.28 -27.36
CA ALA A 181 -25.56 8.23 -28.29
C ALA A 181 -26.02 9.64 -28.51
#